data_471506eeca5fe1742bf0c30ac8333edb
#
_entry.id   471506eeca5fe1742bf0c30ac8333edb
#
_cell.length_a   1.000
_cell.length_b   1.000
_cell.length_c   1.000
_cell.angle_alpha   90.00
_cell.angle_beta   90.00
_cell.angle_gamma   90.00
#
_symmetry.space_group_name_H-M   'P 1'
#
loop_
_entity.id
_entity.type
_entity.pdbx_description
1 polymer ?
#
loop_
_entity_poly.entity_id
_entity_poly.type
_entity_poly.pdbx_seq_one_letter_code
_entity_poly.pdbx_strand_id
1 'polypeptide(L)'
;MSKIVVLASFYPKNGKNNEVKETILAMVDPARSEAGNEIYNFYEEKNDEGKIISFHLFEVYKNSAALDFHRNTSYYKNYRSKIVDLLDRPIEVKILNSIDSI
;
A
#
# COMPACT_ATOMS: atom_id res chain seq x y z
N MET A 1 4.73 10.47 20.65
CA MET A 1 5.05 10.49 19.20
C MET A 1 3.84 10.05 18.41
N SER A 2 3.54 10.78 17.41
CA SER A 2 2.37 10.48 16.58
C SER A 2 2.65 9.33 15.63
N LYS A 3 1.71 8.43 15.54
CA LYS A 3 1.72 7.40 14.51
C LYS A 3 1.52 8.04 13.15
N ILE A 4 2.05 7.40 12.12
CA ILE A 4 1.86 7.81 10.74
C ILE A 4 0.91 6.80 10.08
N VAL A 5 -0.15 7.30 9.47
CA VAL A 5 -1.12 6.49 8.74
C VAL A 5 -0.94 6.77 7.25
N VAL A 6 -0.83 5.72 6.47
CA VAL A 6 -0.69 5.81 5.02
C VAL A 6 -1.88 5.13 4.37
N LEU A 7 -2.53 5.83 3.46
CA LEU A 7 -3.57 5.26 2.60
C LEU A 7 -3.07 5.36 1.17
N ALA A 8 -2.79 4.21 0.56
CA ALA A 8 -2.30 4.13 -0.81
C ALA A 8 -3.37 3.49 -1.69
N SER A 9 -3.68 4.12 -2.83
CA SER A 9 -4.71 3.65 -3.75
C SER A 9 -4.11 3.39 -5.12
N PHE A 10 -4.52 2.27 -5.72
CA PHE A 10 -3.94 1.74 -6.95
C PHE A 10 -5.04 1.48 -7.95
N TYR A 11 -4.87 2.02 -9.16
CA TYR A 11 -5.85 1.87 -10.25
C TYR A 11 -5.20 1.11 -11.40
N PRO A 12 -5.47 -0.20 -11.52
CA PRO A 12 -4.82 -1.03 -12.55
C PRO A 12 -5.19 -0.64 -13.96
N LYS A 13 -4.24 -0.81 -14.87
CA LYS A 13 -4.56 -0.80 -16.30
C LYS A 13 -5.53 -1.92 -16.61
N ASN A 14 -6.31 -1.76 -17.67
CA ASN A 14 -7.25 -2.78 -18.11
C ASN A 14 -6.53 -4.13 -18.32
N GLY A 15 -7.06 -5.18 -17.71
CA GLY A 15 -6.48 -6.52 -17.81
C GLY A 15 -5.31 -6.80 -16.89
N LYS A 16 -4.94 -5.85 -16.00
CA LYS A 16 -3.78 -6.00 -15.11
C LYS A 16 -4.13 -6.21 -13.65
N ASN A 17 -5.40 -6.44 -13.32
CA ASN A 17 -5.85 -6.60 -11.93
C ASN A 17 -5.06 -7.68 -11.18
N ASN A 18 -4.90 -8.86 -11.78
CA ASN A 18 -4.21 -9.96 -11.11
C ASN A 18 -2.74 -9.65 -10.87
N GLU A 19 -2.07 -9.05 -11.84
CA GLU A 19 -0.65 -8.69 -11.70
C GLU A 19 -0.44 -7.63 -10.61
N VAL A 20 -1.32 -6.62 -10.54
CA VAL A 20 -1.28 -5.62 -9.49
C VAL A 20 -1.50 -6.28 -8.13
N LYS A 21 -2.51 -7.12 -8.02
CA LYS A 21 -2.82 -7.84 -6.78
C LYS A 21 -1.64 -8.67 -6.28
N GLU A 22 -1.03 -9.45 -7.16
CA GLU A 22 0.11 -10.29 -6.80
C GLU A 22 1.33 -9.48 -6.40
N THR A 23 1.59 -8.39 -7.11
CA THR A 23 2.73 -7.52 -6.80
C THR A 23 2.60 -6.90 -5.41
N ILE A 24 1.39 -6.45 -5.05
CA ILE A 24 1.15 -5.86 -3.72
C ILE A 24 1.13 -6.94 -2.64
N LEU A 25 0.52 -8.10 -2.91
CA LEU A 25 0.50 -9.20 -1.94
C LEU A 25 1.89 -9.62 -1.51
N ALA A 26 2.86 -9.58 -2.42
CA ALA A 26 4.25 -9.94 -2.12
C ALA A 26 4.88 -8.99 -1.10
N MET A 27 4.32 -7.80 -0.90
CA MET A 27 4.81 -6.81 0.07
C MET A 27 4.27 -7.04 1.48
N VAL A 28 3.16 -7.77 1.62
CA VAL A 28 2.43 -7.83 2.90
C VAL A 28 3.29 -8.43 4.01
N ASP A 29 3.81 -9.64 3.81
CA ASP A 29 4.61 -10.30 4.84
C ASP A 29 5.91 -9.55 5.16
N PRO A 30 6.71 -9.12 4.17
CA PRO A 30 7.90 -8.32 4.48
C PRO A 30 7.58 -7.04 5.25
N ALA A 31 6.55 -6.30 4.85
CA ALA A 31 6.18 -5.07 5.54
C ALA A 31 5.76 -5.34 6.99
N ARG A 32 4.97 -6.37 7.22
CA ARG A 32 4.53 -6.75 8.56
C ARG A 32 5.66 -7.22 9.46
N SER A 33 6.77 -7.68 8.88
CA SER A 33 7.95 -8.11 9.65
C SER A 33 8.77 -6.93 10.17
N GLU A 34 8.52 -5.71 9.68
CA GLU A 34 9.25 -4.52 10.12
C GLU A 34 8.84 -4.15 11.54
N ALA A 35 9.82 -3.88 12.38
CA ALA A 35 9.57 -3.56 13.80
C ALA A 35 8.68 -2.32 13.98
N GLY A 36 8.78 -1.36 13.07
CA GLY A 36 8.01 -0.11 13.13
C GLY A 36 6.65 -0.16 12.47
N ASN A 37 6.30 -1.27 11.79
CA ASN A 37 4.98 -1.41 11.17
C ASN A 37 3.99 -1.97 12.17
N GLU A 38 2.83 -1.33 12.31
CA GLU A 38 1.76 -1.78 13.20
C GLU A 38 0.59 -2.39 12.45
N ILE A 39 0.28 -1.85 11.26
CA ILE A 39 -0.80 -2.35 10.41
C ILE A 39 -0.33 -2.28 8.97
N TYR A 40 -0.61 -3.33 8.22
CA TYR A 40 -0.40 -3.35 6.78
C TYR A 40 -1.51 -4.21 6.18
N ASN A 41 -2.62 -3.56 5.83
CA ASN A 41 -3.82 -4.24 5.35
C ASN A 41 -4.06 -3.90 3.88
N PHE A 42 -4.45 -4.90 3.13
CA PHE A 42 -4.64 -4.81 1.69
C PHE A 42 -6.09 -5.13 1.34
N TYR A 43 -6.71 -4.24 0.57
CA TYR A 43 -8.13 -4.31 0.22
C TYR A 43 -8.34 -4.19 -1.28
N GLU A 44 -9.40 -4.78 -1.77
CA GLU A 44 -9.88 -4.55 -3.13
C GLU A 44 -11.23 -3.83 -3.06
N GLU A 45 -11.50 -2.98 -4.06
CA GLU A 45 -12.79 -2.32 -4.23
C GLU A 45 -13.47 -2.89 -5.46
N LYS A 46 -14.72 -3.28 -5.32
CA LYS A 46 -15.54 -3.79 -6.42
C LYS A 46 -16.66 -2.82 -6.74
N ASN A 47 -17.03 -2.75 -8.04
CA ASN A 47 -18.21 -2.01 -8.44
C ASN A 47 -19.49 -2.85 -8.21
N ASP A 48 -20.65 -2.31 -8.56
CA ASP A 48 -21.94 -2.97 -8.36
C ASP A 48 -22.05 -4.27 -9.17
N GLU A 49 -21.26 -4.44 -10.22
CA GLU A 49 -21.24 -5.65 -11.05
C GLU A 49 -20.26 -6.70 -10.52
N GLY A 50 -19.60 -6.44 -9.40
CA GLY A 50 -18.64 -7.35 -8.80
C GLY A 50 -17.25 -7.31 -9.44
N LYS A 51 -16.98 -6.33 -10.29
CA LYS A 51 -15.65 -6.16 -10.91
C LYS A 51 -14.73 -5.38 -9.99
N ILE A 52 -13.48 -5.83 -9.86
CA ILE A 52 -12.46 -5.10 -9.12
C ILE A 52 -12.08 -3.86 -9.93
N ILE A 53 -12.18 -2.69 -9.28
CA ILE A 53 -11.87 -1.40 -9.91
C ILE A 53 -10.64 -0.71 -9.31
N SER A 54 -10.24 -1.08 -8.11
CA SER A 54 -9.06 -0.52 -7.45
C SER A 54 -8.61 -1.39 -6.30
N PHE A 55 -7.38 -1.12 -5.83
CA PHE A 55 -6.83 -1.75 -4.63
C PHE A 55 -6.36 -0.66 -3.68
N HIS A 56 -6.33 -0.97 -2.39
CA HIS A 56 -5.97 -0.01 -1.36
C HIS A 56 -5.11 -0.67 -0.29
N LEU A 57 -4.07 0.04 0.15
CA LEU A 57 -3.29 -0.34 1.32
C LEU A 57 -3.59 0.64 2.44
N PHE A 58 -3.88 0.11 3.61
CA PHE A 58 -4.00 0.88 4.84
C PHE A 58 -2.83 0.46 5.74
N GLU A 59 -1.94 1.43 6.03
CA GLU A 59 -0.69 1.16 6.73
C GLU A 59 -0.57 2.08 7.93
N VAL A 60 -0.07 1.55 9.03
CA VAL A 60 0.22 2.36 10.21
C VAL A 60 1.63 2.08 10.67
N TYR A 61 2.41 3.14 10.88
CA TYR A 61 3.78 3.10 11.35
C TYR A 61 3.90 3.83 12.68
N LYS A 62 4.79 3.36 13.54
CA LYS A 62 4.99 3.94 14.88
C LYS A 62 5.36 5.42 14.83
N ASN A 63 6.13 5.82 13.81
CA ASN A 63 6.62 7.19 13.64
C ASN A 63 7.15 7.37 12.21
N SER A 64 7.60 8.57 11.91
CA SER A 64 8.11 8.87 10.57
C SER A 64 9.38 8.10 10.23
N ALA A 65 10.23 7.81 11.22
CA ALA A 65 11.44 7.02 10.99
C ALA A 65 11.11 5.60 10.54
N ALA A 66 10.03 5.01 11.07
CA ALA A 66 9.58 3.67 10.66
C ALA A 66 9.10 3.67 9.21
N LEU A 67 8.40 4.72 8.77
CA LEU A 67 7.98 4.86 7.39
C LEU A 67 9.20 5.04 6.46
N ASP A 68 10.17 5.84 6.87
CA ASP A 68 11.40 6.03 6.11
C ASP A 68 12.16 4.71 5.97
N PHE A 69 12.23 3.94 7.05
CA PHE A 69 12.86 2.61 7.01
C PHE A 69 12.18 1.74 5.95
N HIS A 70 10.84 1.66 5.98
CA HIS A 70 10.05 0.87 5.03
C HIS A 70 10.37 1.26 3.59
N ARG A 71 10.39 2.55 3.30
CA ARG A 71 10.61 3.07 1.95
C ARG A 71 12.04 2.90 1.44
N ASN A 72 12.99 2.61 2.33
CA ASN A 72 14.39 2.39 1.95
C ASN A 72 14.75 0.91 1.82
N THR A 73 13.81 0.00 2.04
CA THR A 73 14.06 -1.44 1.88
C THR A 73 14.18 -1.79 0.40
N SER A 74 14.95 -2.87 0.12
CA SER A 74 15.11 -3.36 -1.24
C SER A 74 13.78 -3.87 -1.81
N TYR A 75 12.97 -4.53 -0.98
CA TYR A 75 11.69 -5.07 -1.43
C TYR A 75 10.69 -3.95 -1.76
N TYR A 76 10.69 -2.83 -1.03
CA TYR A 76 9.85 -1.69 -1.36
C TYR A 76 10.25 -1.08 -2.70
N LYS A 77 11.55 -0.86 -2.91
CA LYS A 77 12.06 -0.28 -4.16
C LYS A 77 11.75 -1.19 -5.36
N ASN A 78 11.88 -2.49 -5.17
CA ASN A 78 11.56 -3.46 -6.21
C ASN A 78 10.07 -3.45 -6.55
N TYR A 79 9.20 -3.45 -5.52
CA TYR A 79 7.77 -3.34 -5.70
C TYR A 79 7.39 -2.06 -6.45
N ARG A 80 7.95 -0.91 -6.07
CA ARG A 80 7.63 0.37 -6.71
C ARG A 80 8.05 0.38 -8.18
N SER A 81 9.17 -0.22 -8.51
CA SER A 81 9.61 -0.28 -9.91
C SER A 81 8.72 -1.17 -10.78
N LYS A 82 8.14 -2.20 -10.21
CA LYS A 82 7.23 -3.11 -10.94
C LYS A 82 5.82 -2.55 -11.08
N ILE A 83 5.30 -1.97 -10.00
CA ILE A 83 3.88 -1.61 -9.94
C ILE A 83 3.54 -0.46 -10.90
N VAL A 84 4.47 0.46 -11.12
CA VAL A 84 4.20 1.67 -11.90
C VAL A 84 3.73 1.37 -13.31
N ASP A 85 4.26 0.33 -13.94
CA ASP A 85 3.91 -0.05 -15.30
C ASP A 85 2.56 -0.76 -15.41
N LEU A 86 2.02 -1.21 -14.28
CA LEU A 86 0.75 -1.94 -14.23
C LEU A 86 -0.43 -1.03 -13.93
N LEU A 87 -0.17 0.23 -13.61
CA LEU A 87 -1.20 1.18 -13.18
C LEU A 87 -1.60 2.14 -14.28
N ASP A 88 -2.89 2.48 -14.30
CA ASP A 88 -3.49 3.44 -15.21
C ASP A 88 -3.06 4.87 -14.90
N ARG A 89 -2.72 5.13 -13.63
CA ARG A 89 -2.30 6.44 -13.13
C ARG A 89 -1.32 6.25 -11.97
N PRO A 90 -0.59 7.29 -11.57
CA PRO A 90 0.30 7.18 -10.41
C PRO A 90 -0.44 6.72 -9.15
N ILE A 91 0.27 6.02 -8.27
CA ILE A 91 -0.28 5.63 -6.97
C ILE A 91 -0.72 6.90 -6.23
N GLU A 92 -1.94 6.89 -5.71
CA GLU A 92 -2.41 7.96 -4.85
C GLU A 92 -2.02 7.65 -3.42
N VAL A 93 -1.13 8.46 -2.85
CA VAL A 93 -0.66 8.25 -1.48
C VAL A 93 -1.12 9.41 -0.62
N LYS A 94 -1.82 9.10 0.47
CA LYS A 94 -2.20 10.07 1.49
C LYS A 94 -1.51 9.72 2.79
N ILE A 95 -0.87 10.71 3.40
CA ILE A 95 -0.29 10.59 4.73
C ILE A 95 -1.27 11.27 5.69
N LEU A 96 -1.78 10.51 6.64
CA LEU A 96 -2.78 11.00 7.58
C LEU A 96 -2.24 11.02 8.99
N ASN A 97 -2.62 12.03 9.76
CA ASN A 97 -2.29 12.11 11.17
C ASN A 97 -3.56 11.82 11.98
N SER A 98 -3.44 10.96 12.98
CA SER A 98 -4.58 10.59 13.78
C SER A 98 -5.05 11.76 14.65
N ILE A 99 -6.37 11.98 14.65
CA ILE A 99 -7.00 12.85 15.63
C ILE A 99 -7.57 11.98 16.75
N ASP A 100 -8.23 10.90 16.37
CA ASP A 100 -8.81 9.95 17.29
C ASP A 100 -8.86 8.59 16.60
N SER A 101 -7.98 7.68 16.99
CA SER A 101 -7.93 6.33 16.43
C SER A 101 -7.46 5.34 17.49
N ILE A 102 -7.78 4.10 17.28
CA ILE A 102 -7.42 3.02 18.19
C ILE A 102 -5.98 2.56 17.97
#